data_c212a2b6b3817db5cc239f1b8d443318
#
_entry.id   c212a2b6b3817db5cc239f1b8d443318
#
_cell.length_a   1.000
_cell.length_b   1.000
_cell.length_c   1.000
_cell.angle_alpha   90.00
_cell.angle_beta   90.00
_cell.angle_gamma   90.00
#
_symmetry.space_group_name_H-M   'P 1'
#
loop_
_entity.id
_entity.type
_entity.pdbx_description
1 polymer ?
#
loop_
_entity_poly.entity_id
_entity_poly.type
_entity_poly.pdbx_seq_one_letter_code
_entity_poly.pdbx_strand_id
1 'polypeptide(L)'
;MLNGLLGVYWTGYAQHQTHVALVQSWGLTGLATAMASRIADEPLTIASLLNRLLDLDGEPGFTMSEPNIGATVREVLDNDMAAQRQARPGLNAAAETATAEHDATTRILIESILADEELHLSWLQTELDLYDRLGEALYVGNRLGPPAPTQP
;
A
#
# COMPACT_ATOMS: atom_id res chain seq x y z
N MET A 1 -9.28 -10.80 -14.41
CA MET A 1 -9.49 -10.22 -13.08
C MET A 1 -8.20 -10.29 -12.26
N LEU A 2 -7.69 -11.45 -11.79
CA LEU A 2 -6.52 -11.56 -10.91
C LEU A 2 -5.25 -10.91 -11.48
N ASN A 3 -4.95 -11.05 -12.77
CA ASN A 3 -3.83 -10.35 -13.42
C ASN A 3 -3.94 -8.82 -13.34
N GLY A 4 -5.15 -8.26 -13.41
CA GLY A 4 -5.35 -6.83 -13.22
C GLY A 4 -5.00 -6.39 -11.79
N LEU A 5 -5.43 -7.15 -10.78
CA LEU A 5 -5.07 -6.89 -9.39
C LEU A 5 -3.55 -7.03 -9.18
N LEU A 6 -2.91 -8.07 -9.73
CA LEU A 6 -1.46 -8.24 -9.67
C LEU A 6 -0.72 -7.01 -10.21
N GLY A 7 -1.15 -6.44 -11.35
CA GLY A 7 -0.57 -5.23 -11.90
C GLY A 7 -0.68 -4.04 -10.95
N VAL A 8 -1.85 -3.88 -10.30
CA VAL A 8 -2.08 -2.83 -9.27
C VAL A 8 -1.15 -3.03 -8.08
N TYR A 9 -1.05 -4.26 -7.54
CA TYR A 9 -0.22 -4.57 -6.39
C TYR A 9 1.28 -4.44 -6.67
N TRP A 10 1.77 -4.84 -7.85
CA TRP A 10 3.16 -4.60 -8.23
C TRP A 10 3.48 -3.10 -8.35
N THR A 11 2.55 -2.31 -8.92
CA THR A 11 2.71 -0.86 -9.02
C THR A 11 2.71 -0.22 -7.63
N GLY A 12 1.75 -0.59 -6.77
CA GLY A 12 1.65 -0.11 -5.38
C GLY A 12 2.90 -0.44 -4.59
N TYR A 13 3.36 -1.69 -4.65
CA TYR A 13 4.59 -2.13 -3.97
C TYR A 13 5.81 -1.31 -4.38
N ALA A 14 6.00 -1.09 -5.69
CA ALA A 14 7.10 -0.26 -6.19
C ALA A 14 7.00 1.20 -5.68
N GLN A 15 5.80 1.78 -5.66
CA GLN A 15 5.54 3.12 -5.15
C GLN A 15 5.85 3.22 -3.65
N HIS A 16 5.24 2.35 -2.85
CA HIS A 16 5.37 2.36 -1.39
C HIS A 16 6.81 2.12 -0.93
N GLN A 17 7.53 1.16 -1.52
CA GLN A 17 8.94 0.92 -1.22
C GLN A 17 9.80 2.13 -1.55
N THR A 18 9.53 2.80 -2.67
CA THR A 18 10.23 4.03 -3.06
C THR A 18 9.94 5.16 -2.08
N HIS A 19 8.69 5.34 -1.66
CA HIS A 19 8.29 6.34 -0.67
C HIS A 19 8.94 6.10 0.69
N VAL A 20 8.97 4.85 1.18
CA VAL A 20 9.69 4.49 2.42
C VAL A 20 11.17 4.89 2.33
N ALA A 21 11.84 4.56 1.21
CA ALA A 21 13.25 4.90 1.01
C ALA A 21 13.49 6.42 0.95
N LEU A 22 12.61 7.17 0.27
CA LEU A 22 12.68 8.64 0.21
C LEU A 22 12.51 9.28 1.58
N VAL A 23 11.44 8.91 2.30
CA VAL A 23 11.14 9.42 3.64
C VAL A 23 12.28 9.09 4.62
N GLN A 24 12.86 7.88 4.52
CA GLN A 24 14.07 7.51 5.25
C GLN A 24 15.26 8.42 4.91
N SER A 25 15.47 8.72 3.63
CA SER A 25 16.57 9.58 3.16
C SER A 25 16.45 11.03 3.62
N TRP A 26 15.22 11.49 3.88
CA TRP A 26 14.95 12.82 4.46
C TRP A 26 15.19 12.87 5.98
N GLY A 27 15.60 11.76 6.59
CA GLY A 27 15.82 11.67 8.04
C GLY A 27 14.55 11.43 8.88
N LEU A 28 13.40 11.21 8.24
CA LEU A 28 12.12 10.97 8.91
C LEU A 28 11.93 9.49 9.25
N THR A 29 12.89 8.94 10.01
CA THR A 29 12.97 7.51 10.29
C THR A 29 11.75 6.95 11.03
N GLY A 30 11.09 7.77 11.85
CA GLY A 30 9.85 7.40 12.53
C GLY A 30 8.70 7.18 11.54
N LEU A 31 8.53 8.10 10.57
CA LEU A 31 7.53 7.94 9.52
C LEU A 31 7.86 6.76 8.61
N ALA A 32 9.10 6.64 8.15
CA ALA A 32 9.55 5.55 7.30
C ALA A 32 9.29 4.18 7.95
N THR A 33 9.56 4.03 9.26
CA THR A 33 9.28 2.81 10.02
C THR A 33 7.77 2.51 10.07
N ALA A 34 6.94 3.52 10.30
CA ALA A 34 5.49 3.36 10.32
C ALA A 34 4.96 2.94 8.94
N MET A 35 5.41 3.59 7.87
CA MET A 35 5.07 3.23 6.48
C MET A 35 5.50 1.80 6.16
N ALA A 36 6.76 1.43 6.43
CA ALA A 36 7.27 0.09 6.18
C ALA A 36 6.47 -1.00 6.93
N SER A 37 6.02 -0.71 8.14
CA SER A 37 5.17 -1.62 8.91
C SER A 37 3.79 -1.83 8.26
N ARG A 38 3.23 -0.79 7.62
CA ARG A 38 1.93 -0.86 6.95
C ARG A 38 1.94 -1.70 5.67
N ILE A 39 3.07 -1.76 4.99
CA ILE A 39 3.24 -2.46 3.71
C ILE A 39 4.01 -3.77 3.84
N ALA A 40 4.25 -4.23 5.06
CA ALA A 40 5.11 -5.39 5.32
C ALA A 40 4.55 -6.70 4.74
N ASP A 41 3.24 -6.80 4.56
CA ASP A 41 2.54 -7.97 4.05
C ASP A 41 2.25 -7.91 2.53
N GLU A 42 2.51 -6.79 1.85
CA GLU A 42 2.30 -6.67 0.40
C GLU A 42 2.96 -7.80 -0.42
N PRO A 43 4.20 -8.26 -0.11
CA PRO A 43 4.77 -9.40 -0.82
C PRO A 43 3.97 -10.69 -0.65
N LEU A 44 3.34 -10.90 0.51
CA LEU A 44 2.48 -12.06 0.77
C LEU A 44 1.16 -11.94 0.03
N THR A 45 0.60 -10.74 -0.06
CA THR A 45 -0.60 -10.45 -0.85
C THR A 45 -0.37 -10.75 -2.33
N ILE A 46 0.75 -10.27 -2.89
CA ILE A 46 1.15 -10.56 -4.27
C ILE A 46 1.31 -12.07 -4.49
N ALA A 47 2.02 -12.76 -3.59
CA ALA A 47 2.20 -14.21 -3.67
C ALA A 47 0.86 -14.97 -3.61
N SER A 48 -0.07 -14.54 -2.76
CA SER A 48 -1.40 -15.14 -2.62
C SER A 48 -2.24 -14.97 -3.89
N LEU A 49 -2.20 -13.79 -4.52
CA LEU A 49 -2.87 -13.53 -5.80
C LEU A 49 -2.26 -14.37 -6.93
N LEU A 50 -0.91 -14.50 -6.98
CA LEU A 50 -0.21 -15.33 -7.96
C LEU A 50 -0.58 -16.82 -7.79
N ASN A 51 -0.52 -17.34 -6.56
CA ASN A 51 -0.88 -18.72 -6.28
C ASN A 51 -2.33 -19.00 -6.68
N ARG A 52 -3.24 -18.09 -6.34
CA ARG A 52 -4.66 -18.24 -6.70
C ARG A 52 -4.87 -18.22 -8.21
N LEU A 53 -4.14 -17.39 -8.94
CA LEU A 53 -4.17 -17.38 -10.40
C LEU A 53 -3.74 -18.73 -10.98
N LEU A 54 -2.65 -19.29 -10.46
CA LEU A 54 -2.13 -20.60 -10.89
C LEU A 54 -3.07 -21.75 -10.53
N ASP A 55 -3.71 -21.71 -9.34
CA ASP A 55 -4.72 -22.70 -8.93
C ASP A 55 -5.92 -22.76 -9.88
N LEU A 56 -6.16 -21.68 -10.61
CA LEU A 56 -7.21 -21.53 -11.62
C LEU A 56 -6.68 -21.78 -13.06
N ASP A 57 -5.53 -22.41 -13.21
CA ASP A 57 -4.85 -22.65 -14.49
C ASP A 57 -4.61 -21.35 -15.31
N GLY A 58 -4.49 -20.21 -14.61
CA GLY A 58 -4.22 -18.92 -15.23
C GLY A 58 -2.74 -18.69 -15.48
N GLU A 59 -2.42 -17.91 -16.53
CA GLU A 59 -1.05 -17.50 -16.84
C GLU A 59 -0.75 -16.13 -16.22
N PRO A 60 0.34 -15.95 -15.42
CA PRO A 60 0.71 -14.66 -14.87
C PRO A 60 1.05 -13.64 -15.96
N GLY A 61 0.41 -12.46 -15.88
CA GLY A 61 0.67 -11.32 -16.74
C GLY A 61 1.24 -10.15 -15.93
N PHE A 62 2.21 -9.44 -16.49
CA PHE A 62 2.88 -8.33 -15.82
C PHE A 62 2.58 -7.01 -16.53
N THR A 63 1.45 -6.40 -16.17
CA THR A 63 1.11 -5.05 -16.63
C THR A 63 1.14 -4.13 -15.41
N MET A 64 2.16 -3.29 -15.35
CA MET A 64 2.32 -2.28 -14.29
C MET A 64 2.11 -0.89 -14.89
N SER A 65 1.53 -0.02 -14.08
CA SER A 65 1.51 1.42 -14.35
C SER A 65 2.79 2.08 -13.82
N GLU A 66 3.08 3.30 -14.26
CA GLU A 66 4.16 4.09 -13.67
C GLU A 66 3.75 4.50 -12.25
N PRO A 67 4.61 4.25 -11.22
CA PRO A 67 4.36 4.69 -9.86
C PRO A 67 4.35 6.21 -9.75
N ASN A 68 3.43 6.77 -8.97
CA ASN A 68 3.34 8.21 -8.72
C ASN A 68 4.18 8.58 -7.50
N ILE A 69 5.42 9.03 -7.71
CA ILE A 69 6.37 9.30 -6.64
C ILE A 69 6.27 10.74 -6.17
N GLY A 70 6.05 10.93 -4.86
CA GLY A 70 6.02 12.24 -4.23
C GLY A 70 7.40 12.83 -3.98
N ALA A 71 7.54 14.15 -4.10
CA ALA A 71 8.77 14.91 -3.82
C ALA A 71 8.78 15.53 -2.42
N THR A 72 7.66 15.54 -1.73
CA THR A 72 7.48 16.07 -0.37
C THR A 72 6.74 15.05 0.49
N VAL A 73 6.79 15.20 1.82
CA VAL A 73 6.04 14.35 2.75
C VAL A 73 4.54 14.37 2.45
N ARG A 74 4.00 15.55 2.16
CA ARG A 74 2.59 15.70 1.81
C ARG A 74 2.23 14.93 0.54
N GLU A 75 3.02 15.09 -0.53
CA GLU A 75 2.79 14.40 -1.79
C GLU A 75 2.94 12.87 -1.66
N VAL A 76 3.89 12.38 -0.84
CA VAL A 76 4.02 10.96 -0.54
C VAL A 76 2.72 10.41 0.06
N LEU A 77 2.20 11.04 1.10
CA LEU A 77 0.96 10.62 1.77
C LEU A 77 -0.27 10.74 0.85
N ASP A 78 -0.37 11.83 0.09
CA ASP A 78 -1.48 12.05 -0.86
C ASP A 78 -1.46 11.02 -1.99
N ASN A 79 -0.28 10.70 -2.54
CA ASN A 79 -0.12 9.74 -3.63
C ASN A 79 -0.43 8.31 -3.17
N ASP A 80 0.00 7.92 -1.95
CA ASP A 80 -0.33 6.63 -1.38
C ASP A 80 -1.84 6.52 -1.08
N MET A 81 -2.44 7.59 -0.53
CA MET A 81 -3.90 7.66 -0.35
C MET A 81 -4.65 7.52 -1.68
N ALA A 82 -4.18 8.16 -2.74
CA ALA A 82 -4.80 8.09 -4.06
C ALA A 82 -4.70 6.67 -4.65
N ALA A 83 -3.54 6.01 -4.51
CA ALA A 83 -3.33 4.64 -4.95
C ALA A 83 -4.29 3.67 -4.26
N GLN A 84 -4.43 3.77 -2.93
CA GLN A 84 -5.36 2.97 -2.14
C GLN A 84 -6.82 3.18 -2.54
N ARG A 85 -7.24 4.42 -2.69
CA ARG A 85 -8.60 4.76 -3.15
C ARG A 85 -8.90 4.24 -4.55
N GLN A 86 -7.89 4.19 -5.42
CA GLN A 86 -8.03 3.67 -6.79
C GLN A 86 -8.10 2.14 -6.82
N ALA A 87 -7.40 1.43 -5.94
CA ALA A 87 -7.39 -0.03 -5.87
C ALA A 87 -8.73 -0.59 -5.36
N ARG A 88 -9.35 0.08 -4.40
CA ARG A 88 -10.57 -0.38 -3.70
C ARG A 88 -11.74 -0.78 -4.61
N PRO A 89 -12.16 0.02 -5.61
CA PRO A 89 -13.23 -0.38 -6.54
C PRO A 89 -12.91 -1.67 -7.31
N GLY A 90 -11.65 -1.87 -7.69
CA GLY A 90 -11.20 -3.07 -8.38
C GLY A 90 -11.30 -4.33 -7.51
N LEU A 91 -10.95 -4.22 -6.22
CA LEU A 91 -11.10 -5.31 -5.25
C LEU A 91 -12.58 -5.66 -5.02
N ASN A 92 -13.47 -4.67 -4.85
CA ASN A 92 -14.89 -4.92 -4.72
C ASN A 92 -15.47 -5.62 -5.96
N ALA A 93 -15.14 -5.14 -7.16
CA ALA A 93 -15.58 -5.77 -8.42
C ALA A 93 -15.03 -7.20 -8.57
N ALA A 94 -13.81 -7.46 -8.07
CA ALA A 94 -13.25 -8.80 -8.06
C ALA A 94 -13.98 -9.74 -7.09
N ALA A 95 -14.38 -9.27 -5.92
CA ALA A 95 -15.17 -10.04 -4.96
C ALA A 95 -16.57 -10.36 -5.53
N GLU A 96 -17.22 -9.40 -6.20
CA GLU A 96 -18.50 -9.61 -6.90
C GLU A 96 -18.36 -10.66 -8.02
N THR A 97 -17.28 -10.58 -8.84
CA THR A 97 -17.01 -11.57 -9.88
C THR A 97 -16.82 -12.96 -9.30
N ALA A 98 -16.01 -13.11 -8.25
CA ALA A 98 -15.82 -14.39 -7.58
C ALA A 98 -17.12 -14.95 -6.99
N THR A 99 -18.00 -14.08 -6.51
CA THR A 99 -19.33 -14.47 -6.02
C THR A 99 -20.21 -15.00 -7.15
N ALA A 100 -20.24 -14.31 -8.29
CA ALA A 100 -21.02 -14.70 -9.46
C ALA A 100 -20.57 -16.05 -10.05
N GLU A 101 -19.25 -16.31 -10.02
CA GLU A 101 -18.65 -17.58 -10.46
C GLU A 101 -18.71 -18.69 -9.39
N HIS A 102 -19.36 -18.46 -8.26
CA HIS A 102 -19.41 -19.39 -7.11
C HIS A 102 -18.04 -19.80 -6.55
N ASP A 103 -17.01 -18.95 -6.75
CA ASP A 103 -15.65 -19.18 -6.26
C ASP A 103 -15.44 -18.55 -4.89
N ALA A 104 -15.87 -19.26 -3.85
CA ALA A 104 -15.77 -18.82 -2.47
C ALA A 104 -14.31 -18.62 -2.02
N THR A 105 -13.36 -19.41 -2.55
CA THR A 105 -11.95 -19.30 -2.18
C THR A 105 -11.34 -17.99 -2.67
N THR A 106 -11.56 -17.63 -3.94
CA THR A 106 -11.11 -16.34 -4.47
C THR A 106 -11.81 -15.19 -3.76
N ARG A 107 -13.13 -15.29 -3.49
CA ARG A 107 -13.86 -14.26 -2.78
C ARG A 107 -13.27 -13.99 -1.40
N ILE A 108 -13.02 -15.03 -0.60
CA ILE A 108 -12.45 -14.89 0.75
C ILE A 108 -11.07 -14.25 0.69
N LEU A 109 -10.23 -14.64 -0.27
CA LEU A 109 -8.92 -14.01 -0.49
C LEU A 109 -9.07 -12.52 -0.76
N ILE A 110 -9.91 -12.12 -1.72
CA ILE A 110 -10.11 -10.72 -2.09
C ILE A 110 -10.71 -9.92 -0.92
N GLU A 111 -11.69 -10.47 -0.21
CA GLU A 111 -12.29 -9.81 0.97
C GLU A 111 -11.26 -9.61 2.11
N SER A 112 -10.33 -10.55 2.31
CA SER A 112 -9.25 -10.39 3.29
C SER A 112 -8.27 -9.29 2.90
N ILE A 113 -7.92 -9.20 1.62
CA ILE A 113 -7.08 -8.13 1.07
C ILE A 113 -7.79 -6.78 1.25
N LEU A 114 -9.07 -6.70 0.89
CA LEU A 114 -9.87 -5.48 1.04
C LEU A 114 -9.93 -4.99 2.49
N ALA A 115 -10.06 -5.91 3.45
CA ALA A 115 -10.07 -5.56 4.87
C ALA A 115 -8.75 -4.94 5.34
N ASP A 116 -7.60 -5.42 4.84
CA ASP A 116 -6.29 -4.83 5.16
C ASP A 116 -6.11 -3.46 4.49
N GLU A 117 -6.54 -3.31 3.24
CA GLU A 117 -6.50 -2.02 2.53
C GLU A 117 -7.35 -0.94 3.23
N GLU A 118 -8.48 -1.30 3.84
CA GLU A 118 -9.28 -0.36 4.66
C GLU A 118 -8.50 0.13 5.89
N LEU A 119 -7.68 -0.72 6.51
CA LEU A 119 -6.82 -0.33 7.63
C LEU A 119 -5.70 0.61 7.14
N HIS A 120 -5.12 0.36 5.97
CA HIS A 120 -4.11 1.22 5.37
C HIS A 120 -4.70 2.59 5.01
N LEU A 121 -5.87 2.64 4.38
CA LEU A 121 -6.61 3.88 4.10
C LEU A 121 -6.87 4.69 5.38
N SER A 122 -7.33 4.03 6.43
CA SER A 122 -7.61 4.68 7.72
C SER A 122 -6.34 5.28 8.34
N TRP A 123 -5.22 4.57 8.25
CA TRP A 123 -3.92 5.07 8.72
C TRP A 123 -3.48 6.30 7.91
N LEU A 124 -3.50 6.23 6.58
CA LEU A 124 -3.15 7.36 5.71
C LEU A 124 -4.03 8.59 5.97
N GLN A 125 -5.33 8.38 6.16
CA GLN A 125 -6.24 9.48 6.52
C GLN A 125 -5.84 10.12 7.86
N THR A 126 -5.47 9.31 8.86
CA THR A 126 -4.99 9.80 10.16
C THR A 126 -3.70 10.61 10.02
N GLU A 127 -2.75 10.16 9.21
CA GLU A 127 -1.50 10.87 8.98
C GLU A 127 -1.73 12.21 8.26
N LEU A 128 -2.60 12.24 7.23
CA LEU A 128 -2.97 13.46 6.52
C LEU A 128 -3.71 14.45 7.43
N ASP A 129 -4.64 13.98 8.25
CA ASP A 129 -5.35 14.81 9.23
C ASP A 129 -4.41 15.41 10.27
N LEU A 130 -3.40 14.64 10.73
CA LEU A 130 -2.38 15.14 11.64
C LEU A 130 -1.48 16.18 10.96
N TYR A 131 -1.07 15.92 9.72
CA TYR A 131 -0.30 16.88 8.94
C TYR A 131 -1.04 18.23 8.81
N ASP A 132 -2.33 18.17 8.46
CA ASP A 132 -3.15 19.38 8.28
C ASP A 132 -3.40 20.13 9.60
N ARG A 133 -3.58 19.43 10.72
CA ARG A 133 -3.82 20.03 12.04
C ARG A 133 -2.57 20.63 12.68
N LEU A 134 -1.43 19.97 12.53
CA LEU A 134 -0.18 20.38 13.17
C LEU A 134 0.63 21.36 12.33
N GLY A 135 0.42 21.36 11.02
CA GLY A 135 1.30 21.97 10.04
C GLY A 135 2.59 21.18 9.86
N GLU A 136 3.23 21.38 8.72
CA GLU A 136 4.39 20.59 8.28
C GLU A 136 5.52 20.52 9.31
N ALA A 137 5.92 21.64 9.88
CA ALA A 137 7.06 21.72 10.80
C ALA A 137 6.86 20.87 12.05
N LEU A 138 5.67 20.90 12.67
CA LEU A 138 5.36 20.12 13.85
C LEU A 138 5.13 18.65 13.50
N TYR A 139 4.47 18.37 12.37
CA TYR A 139 4.27 17.01 11.89
C TYR A 139 5.62 16.30 11.66
N VAL A 140 6.50 16.92 10.86
CA VAL A 140 7.83 16.41 10.54
C VAL A 140 8.67 16.25 11.82
N GLY A 141 8.67 17.24 12.73
CA GLY A 141 9.39 17.16 13.99
C GLY A 141 8.99 15.95 14.85
N ASN A 142 7.73 15.53 14.79
CA ASN A 142 7.23 14.34 15.50
C ASN A 142 7.49 13.01 14.78
N ARG A 143 8.09 13.02 13.61
CA ARG A 143 8.34 11.83 12.76
C ARG A 143 9.82 11.51 12.57
N LEU A 144 10.72 12.23 13.29
CA LEU A 144 12.18 12.05 13.18
C LEU A 144 12.69 10.70 13.72
N GLY A 145 11.91 9.99 14.51
CA GLY A 145 12.38 8.76 15.17
C GLY A 145 13.39 9.02 16.31
N PRO A 146 13.84 7.97 17.00
CA PRO A 146 14.83 8.09 18.06
C PRO A 146 16.18 8.56 17.50
N PRO A 147 16.96 9.37 18.26
CA PRO A 147 18.29 9.76 17.85
C PRO A 147 19.16 8.52 17.61
N ALA A 148 20.03 8.59 16.59
CA ALA A 148 20.99 7.52 16.35
C ALA A 148 21.81 7.23 17.62
N PRO A 149 22.08 5.94 17.96
CA PRO A 149 22.95 5.64 19.08
C PRO A 149 24.31 6.31 18.86
N THR A 150 24.76 7.08 19.85
CA THR A 150 26.12 7.62 19.88
C THR A 150 27.09 6.45 19.79
N GLN A 151 27.83 6.36 18.70
CA GLN A 151 28.92 5.39 18.62
C GLN A 151 29.95 5.70 19.73
N PRO A 152 30.43 4.70 20.46
CA PRO A 152 31.45 4.87 21.47
C PRO A 152 32.80 5.33 20.90
#